data_e57be86e29c203508af0aec1004895c8
#
_entry.id   e57be86e29c203508af0aec1004895c8
#
_cell.length_a   1.000
_cell.length_b   1.000
_cell.length_c   1.000
_cell.angle_alpha   90.00
_cell.angle_beta   90.00
_cell.angle_gamma   90.00
#
_symmetry.space_group_name_H-M   'P 1'
#
loop_
_entity.id
_entity.type
_entity.pdbx_description
1 polymer ?
#
loop_
_entity_poly.entity_id
_entity_poly.type
_entity_poly.pdbx_seq_one_letter_code
_entity_poly.pdbx_strand_id
1 'polypeptide(L)'
;QGKFKPKIFLLADQGFSTYSTLIETRRELVEKKPDLVRRFVDASNIGWYNYIYGDNKAANALIKKFNPEMTDALLDYSVARMKEYGIVDSGDSVKLGIGAMTDARVKDFFDKMVRAGVLKPTLDYRQAYTLQFVNKGVGVDLRPKQ
;
A
#
# COMPACT_ATOMS: atom_id res chain seq x y z
N GLN A 1 -10.87 -14.25 21.03
CA GLN A 1 -11.85 -14.54 19.96
C GLN A 1 -13.24 -14.24 20.51
N GLY A 2 -13.90 -13.19 19.97
CA GLY A 2 -15.23 -12.80 20.41
C GLY A 2 -16.28 -13.87 20.08
N LYS A 3 -17.31 -13.97 20.93
CA LYS A 3 -18.45 -14.88 20.73
C LYS A 3 -19.44 -14.39 19.67
N PHE A 4 -19.15 -13.33 18.91
CA PHE A 4 -20.02 -12.76 17.90
C PHE A 4 -19.36 -12.81 16.52
N LYS A 5 -20.17 -12.88 15.46
CA LYS A 5 -19.71 -12.80 14.07
C LYS A 5 -19.85 -11.35 13.60
N PRO A 6 -18.77 -10.59 13.46
CA PRO A 6 -18.86 -9.20 13.03
C PRO A 6 -19.37 -9.13 11.59
N LYS A 7 -20.12 -8.07 11.26
CA LYS A 7 -20.46 -7.71 9.90
C LYS A 7 -19.47 -6.66 9.42
N ILE A 8 -18.77 -6.95 8.32
CA ILE A 8 -17.71 -6.09 7.79
C ILE A 8 -18.27 -5.31 6.59
N PHE A 9 -17.99 -4.02 6.55
CA PHE A 9 -18.30 -3.12 5.44
C PHE A 9 -16.99 -2.48 4.97
N LEU A 10 -16.56 -2.79 3.76
CA LEU A 10 -15.39 -2.15 3.17
C LEU A 10 -15.80 -0.85 2.51
N LEU A 11 -15.12 0.24 2.83
CA LEU A 11 -15.36 1.54 2.21
C LEU A 11 -15.10 1.50 0.69
N ALA A 12 -14.16 0.67 0.25
CA ALA A 12 -13.87 0.46 -1.16
C ALA A 12 -15.09 -0.06 -1.94
N ASP A 13 -15.89 -0.97 -1.33
CA ASP A 13 -17.12 -1.51 -1.94
C ASP A 13 -18.22 -0.45 -2.09
N GLN A 14 -18.11 0.65 -1.33
CA GLN A 14 -18.99 1.82 -1.42
C GLN A 14 -18.44 2.93 -2.33
N GLY A 15 -17.45 2.60 -3.16
CA GLY A 15 -16.86 3.54 -4.10
C GLY A 15 -15.76 4.45 -3.49
N PHE A 16 -15.40 4.25 -2.23
CA PHE A 16 -14.30 4.99 -1.59
C PHE A 16 -12.97 4.26 -1.81
N SER A 17 -12.51 4.27 -3.07
CA SER A 17 -11.26 3.62 -3.47
C SER A 17 -10.08 4.58 -3.33
N THR A 18 -9.35 4.48 -2.23
CA THR A 18 -8.13 5.27 -1.97
C THR A 18 -6.93 4.37 -1.72
N TYR A 19 -5.73 4.96 -1.70
CA TYR A 19 -4.54 4.31 -1.16
C TYR A 19 -4.60 4.37 0.38
N SER A 20 -4.30 3.25 1.05
CA SER A 20 -4.38 3.15 2.50
C SER A 20 -3.10 3.66 3.16
N THR A 21 -1.97 3.07 2.79
CA THR A 21 -0.64 3.41 3.33
C THR A 21 0.25 3.91 2.22
N LEU A 22 0.97 4.99 2.47
CA LEU A 22 1.87 5.64 1.52
C LEU A 22 3.25 5.79 2.14
N ILE A 23 4.28 5.79 1.31
CA ILE A 23 5.63 6.20 1.71
C ILE A 23 5.67 7.72 1.66
N GLU A 24 5.90 8.34 2.81
CA GLU A 24 6.05 9.79 2.93
C GLU A 24 7.52 10.17 3.09
N THR A 25 7.91 11.27 2.46
CA THR A 25 9.25 11.82 2.60
C THR A 25 9.25 13.33 2.40
N ARG A 26 10.35 13.98 2.79
CA ARG A 26 10.51 15.42 2.58
C ARG A 26 10.77 15.70 1.09
N ARG A 27 10.17 16.77 0.58
CA ARG A 27 10.38 17.25 -0.79
C ARG A 27 11.88 17.41 -1.11
N GLU A 28 12.64 17.94 -0.17
CA GLU A 28 14.09 18.09 -0.33
C GLU A 28 14.82 16.77 -0.63
N LEU A 29 14.38 15.64 -0.07
CA LEU A 29 14.97 14.34 -0.39
C LEU A 29 14.63 13.91 -1.82
N VAL A 30 13.40 14.17 -2.26
CA VAL A 30 12.98 13.89 -3.64
C VAL A 30 13.82 14.68 -4.64
N GLU A 31 14.09 15.95 -4.35
CA GLU A 31 14.82 16.87 -5.25
C GLU A 31 16.34 16.64 -5.22
N LYS A 32 16.93 16.53 -4.01
CA LYS A 32 18.39 16.50 -3.85
C LYS A 32 18.99 15.09 -3.77
N LYS A 33 18.18 14.09 -3.41
CA LYS A 33 18.63 12.68 -3.23
C LYS A 33 17.66 11.68 -3.86
N PRO A 34 17.26 11.86 -5.14
CA PRO A 34 16.26 11.01 -5.78
C PRO A 34 16.67 9.53 -5.84
N ASP A 35 17.97 9.24 -5.95
CA ASP A 35 18.47 7.87 -5.96
C ASP A 35 18.26 7.16 -4.60
N LEU A 36 18.39 7.87 -3.49
CA LEU A 36 18.08 7.33 -2.17
C LEU A 36 16.59 6.98 -2.06
N VAL A 37 15.72 7.88 -2.52
CA VAL A 37 14.25 7.66 -2.50
C VAL A 37 13.89 6.47 -3.38
N ARG A 38 14.45 6.40 -4.61
CA ARG A 38 14.22 5.29 -5.53
C ARG A 38 14.60 3.96 -4.89
N ARG A 39 15.81 3.83 -4.35
CA ARG A 39 16.28 2.58 -3.71
C ARG A 39 15.41 2.16 -2.54
N PHE A 40 14.92 3.12 -1.75
CA PHE A 40 14.00 2.83 -0.64
C PHE A 40 12.65 2.30 -1.15
N VAL A 41 12.08 2.93 -2.18
CA VAL A 41 10.82 2.48 -2.79
C VAL A 41 10.97 1.10 -3.42
N ASP A 42 12.04 0.89 -4.20
CA ASP A 42 12.33 -0.39 -4.85
C ASP A 42 12.47 -1.53 -3.82
N ALA A 43 13.24 -1.28 -2.75
CA ALA A 43 13.41 -2.25 -1.67
C ALA A 43 12.11 -2.54 -0.93
N SER A 44 11.26 -1.53 -0.73
CA SER A 44 9.94 -1.69 -0.11
C SER A 44 9.01 -2.53 -0.98
N ASN A 45 9.00 -2.32 -2.29
CA ASN A 45 8.19 -3.10 -3.23
C ASN A 45 8.64 -4.58 -3.25
N ILE A 46 9.94 -4.85 -3.34
CA ILE A 46 10.50 -6.20 -3.25
C ILE A 46 10.15 -6.84 -1.90
N GLY A 47 10.27 -6.07 -0.81
CA GLY A 47 9.90 -6.52 0.53
C GLY A 47 8.44 -6.96 0.63
N TRP A 48 7.52 -6.23 0.02
CA TRP A 48 6.12 -6.60 -0.03
C TRP A 48 5.86 -7.87 -0.85
N TYR A 49 6.52 -8.04 -2.00
CA TYR A 49 6.43 -9.30 -2.76
C TYR A 49 6.91 -10.49 -1.94
N ASN A 50 8.06 -10.37 -1.29
CA ASN A 50 8.59 -11.42 -0.43
C ASN A 50 7.67 -11.70 0.76
N TYR A 51 7.10 -10.66 1.37
CA TYR A 51 6.20 -10.84 2.51
C TYR A 51 4.91 -11.56 2.14
N ILE A 52 4.33 -11.20 1.00
CA ILE A 52 3.04 -11.77 0.56
C ILE A 52 3.22 -13.15 -0.08
N TYR A 53 4.25 -13.35 -0.89
CA TYR A 53 4.40 -14.54 -1.72
C TYR A 53 5.58 -15.44 -1.37
N GLY A 54 6.56 -14.92 -0.62
CA GLY A 54 7.78 -15.62 -0.24
C GLY A 54 7.81 -16.06 1.22
N ASP A 55 9.03 -16.20 1.77
CA ASP A 55 9.26 -16.49 3.18
C ASP A 55 9.22 -15.19 4.02
N ASN A 56 8.18 -15.04 4.81
CA ASN A 56 7.97 -13.88 5.67
C ASN A 56 8.41 -14.09 7.14
N LYS A 57 9.07 -15.21 7.48
CA LYS A 57 9.42 -15.54 8.87
C LYS A 57 10.31 -14.47 9.53
N ALA A 58 11.31 -13.97 8.81
CA ALA A 58 12.19 -12.94 9.35
C ALA A 58 11.45 -11.62 9.62
N ALA A 59 10.54 -11.24 8.72
CA ALA A 59 9.69 -10.06 8.90
C ALA A 59 8.72 -10.26 10.08
N ASN A 60 8.08 -11.43 10.20
CA ASN A 60 7.20 -11.77 11.31
C ASN A 60 7.94 -11.75 12.66
N ALA A 61 9.18 -12.21 12.70
CA ALA A 61 10.01 -12.14 13.91
C ALA A 61 10.26 -10.68 14.34
N LEU A 62 10.53 -9.78 13.38
CA LEU A 62 10.69 -8.35 13.66
C LEU A 62 9.37 -7.71 14.11
N ILE A 63 8.25 -8.02 13.47
CA ILE A 63 6.94 -7.52 13.87
C ILE A 63 6.65 -7.89 15.32
N LYS A 64 6.83 -9.17 15.70
CA LYS A 64 6.62 -9.64 17.08
C LYS A 64 7.58 -8.97 18.07
N LYS A 65 8.81 -8.66 17.67
CA LYS A 65 9.76 -7.94 18.51
C LYS A 65 9.30 -6.51 18.84
N PHE A 66 8.72 -5.80 17.86
CA PHE A 66 8.24 -4.43 18.03
C PHE A 66 6.81 -4.34 18.56
N ASN A 67 6.01 -5.38 18.33
CA ASN A 67 4.64 -5.50 18.83
C ASN A 67 4.40 -6.92 19.37
N PRO A 68 4.64 -7.16 20.67
CA PRO A 68 4.50 -8.49 21.30
C PRO A 68 3.07 -9.04 21.30
N GLU A 69 2.06 -8.22 21.04
CA GLU A 69 0.67 -8.68 20.91
C GLU A 69 0.41 -9.44 19.61
N MET A 70 1.30 -9.30 18.62
CA MET A 70 1.20 -10.02 17.35
C MET A 70 1.67 -11.47 17.53
N THR A 71 0.73 -12.40 17.41
CA THR A 71 1.00 -13.85 17.42
C THR A 71 1.23 -14.39 16.01
N ASP A 72 1.88 -15.53 15.87
CA ASP A 72 2.06 -16.20 14.57
C ASP A 72 0.70 -16.45 13.90
N ALA A 73 -0.28 -16.95 14.66
CA ALA A 73 -1.64 -17.20 14.15
C ALA A 73 -2.31 -15.91 13.63
N LEU A 74 -2.09 -14.77 14.27
CA LEU A 74 -2.63 -13.49 13.82
C LEU A 74 -1.92 -13.00 12.55
N LEU A 75 -0.60 -13.18 12.48
CA LEU A 75 0.19 -12.80 11.30
C LEU A 75 -0.17 -13.68 10.08
N ASP A 76 -0.28 -14.98 10.26
CA ASP A 76 -0.69 -15.91 9.20
C ASP A 76 -2.11 -15.59 8.70
N TYR A 77 -3.04 -15.33 9.62
CA TYR A 77 -4.39 -14.87 9.29
C TYR A 77 -4.35 -13.56 8.49
N SER A 78 -3.54 -12.60 8.92
CA SER A 78 -3.42 -11.30 8.25
C SER A 78 -2.90 -11.43 6.82
N VAL A 79 -1.87 -12.24 6.60
CA VAL A 79 -1.34 -12.51 5.24
C VAL A 79 -2.40 -13.18 4.37
N ALA A 80 -3.13 -14.18 4.91
CA ALA A 80 -4.21 -14.84 4.19
C ALA A 80 -5.30 -13.84 3.76
N ARG A 81 -5.71 -12.93 4.65
CA ARG A 81 -6.73 -11.90 4.34
C ARG A 81 -6.22 -10.85 3.37
N MET A 82 -4.95 -10.43 3.48
CA MET A 82 -4.35 -9.51 2.49
C MET A 82 -4.38 -10.08 1.07
N LYS A 83 -4.14 -11.39 0.93
CA LYS A 83 -4.27 -12.08 -0.37
C LYS A 83 -5.72 -12.18 -0.83
N GLU A 84 -6.60 -12.66 0.02
CA GLU A 84 -8.02 -12.88 -0.31
C GLU A 84 -8.73 -11.61 -0.76
N TYR A 85 -8.49 -10.50 -0.07
CA TYR A 85 -9.11 -9.22 -0.39
C TYR A 85 -8.29 -8.36 -1.36
N GLY A 86 -7.14 -8.84 -1.83
CA GLY A 86 -6.27 -8.08 -2.73
C GLY A 86 -5.79 -6.75 -2.14
N ILE A 87 -5.55 -6.69 -0.82
CA ILE A 87 -5.24 -5.43 -0.13
C ILE A 87 -3.93 -4.83 -0.62
N VAL A 88 -2.92 -5.67 -0.87
CA VAL A 88 -1.58 -5.25 -1.27
C VAL A 88 -1.39 -5.34 -2.79
N ASP A 89 -1.89 -6.40 -3.41
CA ASP A 89 -1.65 -6.70 -4.83
C ASP A 89 -2.97 -6.97 -5.56
N SER A 90 -3.58 -5.91 -6.06
CA SER A 90 -4.80 -5.94 -6.88
C SER A 90 -4.94 -4.65 -7.70
N GLY A 91 -5.89 -4.61 -8.64
CA GLY A 91 -6.14 -3.42 -9.45
C GLY A 91 -4.91 -3.00 -10.27
N ASP A 92 -4.47 -1.75 -10.09
CA ASP A 92 -3.34 -1.18 -10.83
C ASP A 92 -2.03 -1.94 -10.59
N SER A 93 -1.83 -2.51 -9.37
CA SER A 93 -0.61 -3.23 -9.03
C SER A 93 -0.42 -4.51 -9.84
N VAL A 94 -1.48 -5.10 -10.35
CA VAL A 94 -1.41 -6.31 -11.19
C VAL A 94 -0.56 -6.05 -12.45
N LYS A 95 -0.70 -4.86 -13.02
CA LYS A 95 0.03 -4.44 -14.23
C LYS A 95 1.30 -3.66 -13.94
N LEU A 96 1.26 -2.79 -12.92
CA LEU A 96 2.31 -1.81 -12.65
C LEU A 96 3.26 -2.21 -11.51
N GLY A 97 2.94 -3.28 -10.80
CA GLY A 97 3.68 -3.76 -9.62
C GLY A 97 3.13 -3.23 -8.30
N ILE A 98 3.45 -3.92 -7.20
CA ILE A 98 3.10 -3.47 -5.84
C ILE A 98 3.65 -2.05 -5.63
N GLY A 99 2.91 -1.21 -4.92
CA GLY A 99 3.23 0.21 -4.75
C GLY A 99 2.77 1.10 -5.90
N ALA A 100 2.00 0.56 -6.86
CA ALA A 100 1.46 1.34 -7.96
C ALA A 100 0.57 2.51 -7.49
N MET A 101 0.76 3.66 -8.12
CA MET A 101 -0.07 4.84 -7.94
C MET A 101 -0.42 5.43 -9.30
N THR A 102 -1.64 5.98 -9.43
CA THR A 102 -2.10 6.64 -10.65
C THR A 102 -2.69 8.02 -10.36
N ASP A 103 -2.48 8.97 -11.28
CA ASP A 103 -3.08 10.32 -11.20
C ASP A 103 -4.61 10.23 -11.13
N ALA A 104 -5.20 9.31 -11.87
CA ALA A 104 -6.65 9.13 -11.91
C ALA A 104 -7.21 8.75 -10.52
N ARG A 105 -6.53 7.85 -9.81
CA ARG A 105 -6.97 7.42 -8.47
C ARG A 105 -6.73 8.49 -7.42
N VAL A 106 -5.63 9.22 -7.49
CA VAL A 106 -5.37 10.36 -6.58
C VAL A 106 -6.40 11.47 -6.82
N LYS A 107 -6.72 11.77 -8.10
CA LYS A 107 -7.74 12.75 -8.44
C LYS A 107 -9.13 12.34 -7.95
N ASP A 108 -9.54 11.10 -8.15
CA ASP A 108 -10.83 10.59 -7.69
C ASP A 108 -10.96 10.72 -6.16
N PHE A 109 -9.90 10.40 -5.42
CA PHE A 109 -9.85 10.62 -3.97
C PHE A 109 -10.00 12.10 -3.61
N PHE A 110 -9.24 12.98 -4.27
CA PHE A 110 -9.33 14.43 -4.06
C PHE A 110 -10.74 14.95 -4.31
N ASP A 111 -11.36 14.58 -5.43
CA ASP A 111 -12.71 15.02 -5.78
C ASP A 111 -13.74 14.55 -4.75
N LYS A 112 -13.58 13.33 -4.21
CA LYS A 112 -14.43 12.81 -3.13
C LYS A 112 -14.26 13.60 -1.82
N MET A 113 -13.03 13.97 -1.47
CA MET A 113 -12.76 14.78 -0.29
C MET A 113 -13.29 16.21 -0.42
N VAL A 114 -13.24 16.79 -1.61
CA VAL A 114 -13.86 18.09 -1.89
C VAL A 114 -15.38 18.01 -1.75
N ARG A 115 -16.02 16.98 -2.34
CA ARG A 115 -17.47 16.78 -2.20
C ARG A 115 -17.92 16.55 -0.77
N ALA A 116 -17.07 15.88 0.03
CA ALA A 116 -17.32 15.67 1.45
C ALA A 116 -17.06 16.90 2.33
N GLY A 117 -16.58 18.01 1.74
CA GLY A 117 -16.25 19.24 2.48
C GLY A 117 -14.96 19.15 3.30
N VAL A 118 -14.15 18.11 3.11
CA VAL A 118 -12.89 17.91 3.85
C VAL A 118 -11.75 18.71 3.25
N LEU A 119 -11.69 18.80 1.93
CA LEU A 119 -10.67 19.55 1.21
C LEU A 119 -11.28 20.71 0.43
N LYS A 120 -10.51 21.80 0.30
CA LYS A 120 -10.90 22.96 -0.53
C LYS A 120 -10.66 22.62 -2.01
N PRO A 121 -11.57 22.98 -2.93
CA PRO A 121 -11.39 22.74 -4.37
C PRO A 121 -10.23 23.51 -4.99
N THR A 122 -9.76 24.57 -4.31
CA THR A 122 -8.61 25.40 -4.73
C THR A 122 -7.26 24.78 -4.36
N LEU A 123 -7.24 23.69 -3.62
CA LEU A 123 -6.00 23.02 -3.23
C LEU A 123 -5.35 22.35 -4.46
N ASP A 124 -4.08 22.65 -4.71
CA ASP A 124 -3.31 21.95 -5.72
C ASP A 124 -2.80 20.61 -5.18
N TYR A 125 -3.64 19.59 -5.27
CA TYR A 125 -3.36 18.26 -4.77
C TYR A 125 -2.19 17.56 -5.48
N ARG A 126 -1.83 18.00 -6.71
CA ARG A 126 -0.72 17.42 -7.47
C ARG A 126 0.64 17.69 -6.82
N GLN A 127 0.73 18.69 -5.95
CA GLN A 127 1.94 18.94 -5.17
C GLN A 127 2.14 17.98 -3.99
N ALA A 128 1.11 17.18 -3.64
CA ALA A 128 1.18 16.28 -2.50
C ALA A 128 1.87 14.95 -2.80
N TYR A 129 2.08 14.59 -4.07
CA TYR A 129 2.64 13.31 -4.45
C TYR A 129 3.54 13.39 -5.69
N THR A 130 4.28 12.32 -5.95
CA THR A 130 5.05 12.13 -7.19
C THR A 130 4.95 10.68 -7.66
N LEU A 131 4.86 10.47 -8.96
CA LEU A 131 4.90 9.15 -9.59
C LEU A 131 6.31 8.77 -10.08
N GLN A 132 7.31 9.59 -9.81
CA GLN A 132 8.68 9.42 -10.30
C GLN A 132 9.29 8.07 -9.93
N PHE A 133 8.94 7.52 -8.77
CA PHE A 133 9.58 6.33 -8.19
C PHE A 133 8.69 5.08 -8.22
N VAL A 134 7.44 5.18 -8.68
CA VAL A 134 6.47 4.09 -8.72
C VAL A 134 6.19 3.62 -10.15
N ASN A 135 5.38 2.58 -10.32
CA ASN A 135 4.94 2.07 -11.63
C ASN A 135 6.10 1.52 -12.50
N LYS A 136 7.13 0.99 -11.88
CA LYS A 136 8.32 0.46 -12.56
C LYS A 136 8.34 -1.07 -12.66
N GLY A 137 7.31 -1.73 -12.12
CA GLY A 137 7.23 -3.20 -12.10
C GLY A 137 8.31 -3.88 -11.25
N VAL A 138 8.92 -3.16 -10.31
CA VAL A 138 9.99 -3.70 -9.47
C VAL A 138 9.47 -4.85 -8.62
N GLY A 139 10.09 -6.02 -8.74
CA GLY A 139 9.73 -7.23 -8.00
C GLY A 139 8.57 -8.04 -8.60
N VAL A 140 8.02 -7.65 -9.74
CA VAL A 140 6.88 -8.34 -10.39
C VAL A 140 7.20 -9.82 -10.71
N ASP A 141 8.46 -10.12 -10.99
CA ASP A 141 8.96 -11.48 -11.21
C ASP A 141 8.88 -12.40 -9.98
N LEU A 142 8.74 -11.82 -8.79
CA LEU A 142 8.54 -12.54 -7.53
C LEU A 142 7.07 -12.97 -7.32
N ARG A 143 6.15 -12.49 -8.14
CA ARG A 143 4.74 -12.91 -8.10
C ARG A 143 4.62 -14.32 -8.68
N PRO A 144 3.93 -15.24 -8.00
CA PRO A 144 3.66 -16.57 -8.57
C PRO A 144 2.95 -16.45 -9.93
N LYS A 145 3.41 -17.23 -10.90
CA LYS A 145 2.69 -17.37 -12.18
C LYS A 145 1.34 -18.02 -11.91
N GLN A 146 0.29 -17.37 -12.36
CA GLN A 146 -1.07 -17.95 -12.35
C GLN A 146 -1.19 -19.07 -13.38
#